data_46e662f7b8264f1f23efe86e2bcf03db
#
_entry.id   46e662f7b8264f1f23efe86e2bcf03db
#
_cell.length_a   1.000
_cell.length_b   1.000
_cell.length_c   1.000
_cell.angle_alpha   90.00
_cell.angle_beta   90.00
_cell.angle_gamma   90.00
#
_symmetry.space_group_name_H-M   'P 1'
#
loop_
_entity.id
_entity.type
_entity.pdbx_description
1 polymer ?
#
loop_
_entity_poly.entity_id
_entity_poly.type
_entity_poly.pdbx_seq_one_letter_code
_entity_poly.pdbx_strand_id
1 'polypeptide(L)'
;MLIIRASFLLLFLLIFTSCSKNGIKDTTIKEKSLDLQVLEAYNLGKDALEGGDVLYAAKKFNEAETLFPQSDWAPKSALMAAYAYYSQDYYSDSIAELQRFIKVYPKYKDTAYVHYLMGICYFEQISDEKKDLQSIK
;
A
#
# COMPACT_ATOMS: atom_id res chain seq x y z
N MET A 1 43.04 -37.79 45.53
CA MET A 1 41.79 -37.96 44.77
C MET A 1 40.70 -36.99 45.13
N LEU A 2 40.51 -36.65 46.40
CA LEU A 2 39.44 -35.73 46.84
C LEU A 2 39.63 -34.29 46.33
N ILE A 3 40.90 -33.79 46.36
CA ILE A 3 41.24 -32.41 45.95
C ILE A 3 41.02 -32.19 44.45
N ILE A 4 41.31 -33.17 43.61
CA ILE A 4 41.12 -33.08 42.17
C ILE A 4 39.60 -33.06 41.81
N ARG A 5 38.80 -33.82 42.54
CA ARG A 5 37.32 -33.82 42.36
C ARG A 5 36.70 -32.50 42.81
N ALA A 6 37.19 -31.92 43.92
CA ALA A 6 36.74 -30.62 44.40
C ALA A 6 37.12 -29.49 43.43
N SER A 7 38.30 -29.51 42.83
CA SER A 7 38.75 -28.54 41.82
C SER A 7 37.89 -28.60 40.53
N PHE A 8 37.52 -29.81 40.12
CA PHE A 8 36.68 -29.99 38.92
C PHE A 8 35.27 -29.52 39.14
N LEU A 9 34.71 -29.70 40.35
CA LEU A 9 33.41 -29.17 40.76
C LEU A 9 33.42 -27.65 40.84
N LEU A 10 34.49 -27.05 41.33
CA LEU A 10 34.63 -25.59 41.41
C LEU A 10 34.72 -24.97 40.00
N LEU A 11 35.46 -25.61 39.08
CA LEU A 11 35.58 -25.17 37.70
C LEU A 11 34.22 -25.26 36.95
N PHE A 12 33.46 -26.33 37.23
CA PHE A 12 32.12 -26.51 36.63
C PHE A 12 31.13 -25.47 37.12
N LEU A 13 31.23 -25.02 38.35
CA LEU A 13 30.36 -23.99 38.92
C LEU A 13 30.59 -22.59 38.32
N LEU A 14 31.84 -22.32 37.87
CA LEU A 14 32.20 -21.03 37.24
C LEU A 14 31.65 -20.85 35.82
N ILE A 15 31.28 -21.94 35.16
CA ILE A 15 30.76 -21.90 33.79
C ILE A 15 29.30 -21.38 33.74
N PHE A 16 28.55 -21.52 34.85
CA PHE A 16 27.14 -21.12 34.91
C PHE A 16 26.90 -19.62 35.24
N THR A 17 27.96 -18.86 35.56
CA THR A 17 27.79 -17.43 35.92
C THR A 17 27.93 -16.48 34.75
N SER A 18 28.09 -16.99 33.52
CA SER A 18 28.21 -16.16 32.30
C SER A 18 26.86 -15.85 31.65
N CYS A 19 25.83 -15.59 32.44
CA CYS A 19 24.67 -14.86 31.97
C CYS A 19 24.92 -13.36 32.09
N SER A 20 25.74 -12.83 31.20
CA SER A 20 25.82 -11.38 30.99
C SER A 20 24.45 -10.87 30.59
N LYS A 21 23.78 -10.17 31.50
CA LYS A 21 22.68 -9.25 31.17
C LYS A 21 23.26 -8.11 30.34
N ASN A 22 23.51 -8.36 29.06
CA ASN A 22 23.53 -7.28 28.10
C ASN A 22 22.13 -6.71 28.10
N GLY A 23 21.94 -5.56 28.72
CA GLY A 23 20.75 -4.77 28.60
C GLY A 23 20.50 -4.55 27.12
N ILE A 24 19.59 -5.35 26.56
CA ILE A 24 18.94 -5.02 25.29
C ILE A 24 18.33 -3.66 25.59
N LYS A 25 18.97 -2.60 25.08
CA LYS A 25 18.27 -1.33 24.91
C LYS A 25 17.06 -1.71 24.07
N ASP A 26 15.90 -1.71 24.69
CA ASP A 26 14.61 -1.75 23.99
C ASP A 26 14.57 -0.54 23.03
N THR A 27 15.22 -0.68 21.91
CA THR A 27 14.84 0.05 20.70
C THR A 27 13.57 -0.66 20.22
N THR A 28 12.50 -0.54 20.99
CA THR A 28 11.17 -0.79 20.49
C THR A 28 11.00 0.20 19.35
N ILE A 29 11.27 -0.27 18.13
CA ILE A 29 10.73 0.36 16.93
C ILE A 29 9.23 0.31 17.19
N LYS A 30 8.65 1.44 17.64
CA LYS A 30 7.20 1.57 17.71
C LYS A 30 6.73 1.50 16.28
N GLU A 31 6.35 0.30 15.84
CA GLU A 31 5.67 0.13 14.56
C GLU A 31 4.50 1.11 14.56
N LYS A 32 4.46 1.96 13.53
CA LYS A 32 3.30 2.83 13.31
C LYS A 32 2.05 1.95 13.23
N SER A 33 0.96 2.37 13.87
CA SER A 33 -0.30 1.66 13.71
C SER A 33 -0.66 1.54 12.23
N LEU A 34 -1.34 0.47 11.84
CA LEU A 34 -1.76 0.26 10.44
C LEU A 34 -2.55 1.46 9.91
N ASP A 35 -3.41 2.06 10.72
CA ASP A 35 -4.17 3.26 10.32
C ASP A 35 -3.27 4.43 9.95
N LEU A 36 -2.19 4.65 10.69
CA LEU A 36 -1.22 5.71 10.37
C LEU A 36 -0.43 5.40 9.10
N GLN A 37 -0.09 4.14 8.86
CA GLN A 37 0.61 3.74 7.64
C GLN A 37 -0.29 3.92 6.40
N VAL A 38 -1.56 3.52 6.50
CA VAL A 38 -2.56 3.74 5.44
C VAL A 38 -2.73 5.21 5.13
N LEU A 39 -2.90 6.04 6.18
CA LEU A 39 -3.08 7.48 6.00
C LEU A 39 -1.85 8.13 5.37
N GLU A 40 -0.65 7.70 5.76
CA GLU A 40 0.60 8.19 5.17
C GLU A 40 0.70 7.82 3.68
N ALA A 41 0.45 6.56 3.33
CA ALA A 41 0.45 6.12 1.93
C ALA A 41 -0.62 6.86 1.10
N TYR A 42 -1.82 7.05 1.65
CA TYR A 42 -2.88 7.81 1.00
C TYR A 42 -2.49 9.28 0.75
N ASN A 43 -1.89 9.95 1.75
CA ASN A 43 -1.45 11.34 1.61
C ASN A 43 -0.30 11.46 0.60
N LEU A 44 0.66 10.54 0.60
CA LEU A 44 1.71 10.49 -0.44
C LEU A 44 1.12 10.33 -1.84
N GLY A 45 0.06 9.52 -1.98
CA GLY A 45 -0.68 9.41 -3.24
C GLY A 45 -1.34 10.72 -3.66
N LYS A 46 -1.94 11.45 -2.73
CA LYS A 46 -2.52 12.77 -3.00
C LYS A 46 -1.48 13.79 -3.44
N ASP A 47 -0.38 13.90 -2.69
CA ASP A 47 0.68 14.85 -2.99
C ASP A 47 1.29 14.57 -4.37
N ALA A 48 1.48 13.29 -4.71
CA ALA A 48 1.96 12.87 -6.02
C ALA A 48 0.96 13.22 -7.15
N LEU A 49 -0.33 13.02 -6.90
CA LEU A 49 -1.39 13.38 -7.86
C LEU A 49 -1.43 14.88 -8.12
N GLU A 50 -1.33 15.70 -7.07
CA GLU A 50 -1.27 17.16 -7.17
C GLU A 50 0.02 17.60 -7.89
N GLY A 51 1.12 16.86 -7.73
CA GLY A 51 2.38 17.08 -8.45
C GLY A 51 2.40 16.56 -9.90
N GLY A 52 1.34 15.87 -10.34
CA GLY A 52 1.23 15.32 -11.69
C GLY A 52 1.94 13.97 -11.89
N ASP A 53 2.53 13.37 -10.84
CA ASP A 53 3.10 12.01 -10.90
C ASP A 53 2.02 10.96 -10.64
N VAL A 54 1.18 10.71 -11.66
CA VAL A 54 0.02 9.84 -11.52
C VAL A 54 0.36 8.38 -11.32
N LEU A 55 1.48 7.91 -11.88
CA LEU A 55 1.90 6.52 -11.71
C LEU A 55 2.34 6.25 -10.27
N TYR A 56 3.08 7.19 -9.69
CA TYR A 56 3.45 7.11 -8.29
C TYR A 56 2.24 7.31 -7.38
N ALA A 57 1.32 8.22 -7.73
CA ALA A 57 0.06 8.41 -7.03
C ALA A 57 -0.76 7.12 -6.98
N ALA A 58 -1.01 6.48 -8.13
CA ALA A 58 -1.75 5.22 -8.22
C ALA A 58 -1.08 4.11 -7.41
N LYS A 59 0.27 4.00 -7.48
CA LYS A 59 1.04 3.06 -6.67
C LYS A 59 0.81 3.28 -5.18
N LYS A 60 0.83 4.53 -4.69
CA LYS A 60 0.65 4.86 -3.28
C LYS A 60 -0.78 4.64 -2.80
N PHE A 61 -1.76 4.91 -3.63
CA PHE A 61 -3.14 4.57 -3.33
C PHE A 61 -3.37 3.04 -3.26
N ASN A 62 -2.78 2.26 -4.17
CA ASN A 62 -2.84 0.80 -4.11
C ASN A 62 -2.09 0.24 -2.90
N GLU A 63 -0.99 0.87 -2.48
CA GLU A 63 -0.31 0.55 -1.23
C GLU A 63 -1.22 0.78 -0.01
N ALA A 64 -1.90 1.92 0.06
CA ALA A 64 -2.85 2.23 1.13
C ALA A 64 -4.01 1.23 1.20
N GLU A 65 -4.54 0.80 0.04
CA GLU A 65 -5.57 -0.25 -0.02
C GLU A 65 -5.07 -1.58 0.56
N THR A 66 -3.84 -1.99 0.21
CA THR A 66 -3.29 -3.30 0.59
C THR A 66 -2.78 -3.36 2.01
N LEU A 67 -2.38 -2.24 2.61
CA LEU A 67 -1.92 -2.18 4.00
C LEU A 67 -3.02 -2.56 5.00
N PHE A 68 -4.26 -2.14 4.74
CA PHE A 68 -5.38 -2.46 5.62
C PHE A 68 -6.68 -2.64 4.81
N PRO A 69 -6.86 -3.80 4.14
CA PRO A 69 -7.95 -4.03 3.19
C PRO A 69 -9.35 -3.95 3.80
N GLN A 70 -9.45 -4.12 5.13
CA GLN A 70 -10.72 -4.08 5.86
C GLN A 70 -11.07 -2.69 6.40
N SER A 71 -10.22 -1.69 6.19
CA SER A 71 -10.46 -0.32 6.61
C SER A 71 -11.40 0.41 5.66
N ASP A 72 -12.04 1.47 6.16
CA ASP A 72 -12.82 2.40 5.34
C ASP A 72 -11.96 3.14 4.30
N TRP A 73 -10.65 3.12 4.46
CA TRP A 73 -9.69 3.73 3.55
C TRP A 73 -9.43 2.87 2.31
N ALA A 74 -9.56 1.55 2.42
CA ALA A 74 -9.23 0.65 1.32
C ALA A 74 -10.06 0.95 0.05
N PRO A 75 -11.40 0.98 0.09
CA PRO A 75 -12.19 1.34 -1.10
C PRO A 75 -11.94 2.78 -1.57
N LYS A 76 -11.71 3.73 -0.67
CA LYS A 76 -11.38 5.11 -1.06
C LYS A 76 -10.06 5.16 -1.83
N SER A 77 -9.05 4.43 -1.35
CA SER A 77 -7.74 4.37 -1.97
C SER A 77 -7.80 3.70 -3.35
N ALA A 78 -8.51 2.58 -3.47
CA ALA A 78 -8.73 1.92 -4.75
C ALA A 78 -9.38 2.83 -5.79
N LEU A 79 -10.39 3.61 -5.37
CA LEU A 79 -11.06 4.56 -6.25
C LEU A 79 -10.13 5.73 -6.64
N MET A 80 -9.30 6.20 -5.71
CA MET A 80 -8.32 7.24 -5.99
C MET A 80 -7.21 6.77 -6.94
N ALA A 81 -6.81 5.49 -6.90
CA ALA A 81 -5.88 4.92 -7.87
C ALA A 81 -6.46 4.96 -9.30
N ALA A 82 -7.71 4.55 -9.46
CA ALA A 82 -8.41 4.65 -10.75
C ALA A 82 -8.55 6.10 -11.22
N TYR A 83 -8.88 7.02 -10.33
CA TYR A 83 -8.98 8.45 -10.65
C TYR A 83 -7.61 9.03 -11.05
N ALA A 84 -6.52 8.63 -10.41
CA ALA A 84 -5.18 9.08 -10.76
C ALA A 84 -4.86 8.73 -12.22
N TYR A 85 -5.12 7.51 -12.66
CA TYR A 85 -4.97 7.13 -14.06
C TYR A 85 -5.85 7.96 -15.01
N TYR A 86 -7.13 8.14 -14.66
CA TYR A 86 -8.05 8.96 -15.45
C TYR A 86 -7.54 10.40 -15.64
N SER A 87 -6.95 11.00 -14.61
CA SER A 87 -6.54 12.41 -14.61
C SER A 87 -5.44 12.76 -15.63
N GLN A 88 -4.78 11.78 -16.20
CA GLN A 88 -3.72 11.93 -17.21
C GLN A 88 -3.97 11.04 -18.43
N ASP A 89 -5.24 10.81 -18.75
CA ASP A 89 -5.69 10.12 -19.97
C ASP A 89 -5.28 8.64 -20.08
N TYR A 90 -4.81 8.02 -18.97
CA TYR A 90 -4.59 6.58 -18.89
C TYR A 90 -5.90 5.81 -18.73
N TYR A 91 -6.82 5.98 -19.69
CA TYR A 91 -8.19 5.47 -19.60
C TYR A 91 -8.26 3.95 -19.49
N SER A 92 -7.39 3.23 -20.18
CA SER A 92 -7.35 1.76 -20.12
C SER A 92 -7.00 1.26 -18.70
N ASP A 93 -6.01 1.89 -18.06
CA ASP A 93 -5.60 1.55 -16.70
C ASP A 93 -6.67 1.94 -15.68
N SER A 94 -7.29 3.11 -15.88
CA SER A 94 -8.43 3.55 -15.06
C SER A 94 -9.59 2.55 -15.14
N ILE A 95 -9.98 2.12 -16.35
CA ILE A 95 -11.05 1.13 -16.55
C ILE A 95 -10.71 -0.19 -15.86
N ALA A 96 -9.46 -0.67 -15.96
CA ALA A 96 -9.03 -1.89 -15.32
C ALA A 96 -9.18 -1.82 -13.79
N GLU A 97 -8.74 -0.70 -13.17
CA GLU A 97 -8.89 -0.46 -11.74
C GLU A 97 -10.37 -0.33 -11.32
N LEU A 98 -11.19 0.36 -12.09
CA LEU A 98 -12.63 0.50 -11.80
C LEU A 98 -13.37 -0.85 -11.91
N GLN A 99 -13.02 -1.68 -12.89
CA GLN A 99 -13.56 -3.05 -13.00
C GLN A 99 -13.14 -3.92 -11.82
N ARG A 100 -11.89 -3.80 -11.38
CA ARG A 100 -11.39 -4.47 -10.17
C ARG A 100 -12.16 -3.97 -8.95
N PHE A 101 -12.33 -2.66 -8.80
CA PHE A 101 -13.08 -2.05 -7.71
C PHE A 101 -14.49 -2.63 -7.56
N ILE A 102 -15.25 -2.72 -8.65
CA ILE A 102 -16.63 -3.25 -8.63
C ILE A 102 -16.66 -4.71 -8.13
N LYS A 103 -15.64 -5.50 -8.47
CA LYS A 103 -15.54 -6.90 -8.03
C LYS A 103 -15.19 -7.02 -6.54
N VAL A 104 -14.30 -6.15 -6.05
CA VAL A 104 -13.79 -6.20 -4.67
C VAL A 104 -14.75 -5.51 -3.70
N TYR A 105 -15.38 -4.40 -4.11
CA TYR A 105 -16.22 -3.57 -3.27
C TYR A 105 -17.66 -3.41 -3.83
N PRO A 106 -18.41 -4.50 -4.10
CA PRO A 106 -19.70 -4.45 -4.81
C PRO A 106 -20.79 -3.69 -4.06
N LYS A 107 -20.63 -3.50 -2.75
CA LYS A 107 -21.59 -2.80 -1.88
C LYS A 107 -21.12 -1.42 -1.43
N TYR A 108 -20.08 -0.89 -2.06
CA TYR A 108 -19.59 0.43 -1.69
C TYR A 108 -20.60 1.51 -2.07
N LYS A 109 -20.78 2.48 -1.17
CA LYS A 109 -21.82 3.53 -1.30
C LYS A 109 -21.70 4.36 -2.59
N ASP A 110 -20.47 4.59 -3.06
CA ASP A 110 -20.19 5.45 -4.22
C ASP A 110 -20.05 4.63 -5.53
N THR A 111 -20.60 3.43 -5.61
CA THR A 111 -20.56 2.57 -6.81
C THR A 111 -21.15 3.27 -8.05
N ALA A 112 -22.13 4.14 -7.88
CA ALA A 112 -22.66 4.95 -8.97
C ALA A 112 -21.60 5.86 -9.61
N TYR A 113 -20.74 6.47 -8.80
CA TYR A 113 -19.62 7.27 -9.28
C TYR A 113 -18.59 6.42 -10.02
N VAL A 114 -18.32 5.20 -9.55
CA VAL A 114 -17.41 4.25 -10.23
C VAL A 114 -17.89 3.95 -11.65
N HIS A 115 -19.19 3.64 -11.83
CA HIS A 115 -19.77 3.41 -13.16
C HIS A 115 -19.75 4.66 -14.02
N TYR A 116 -20.02 5.83 -13.44
CA TYR A 116 -19.94 7.10 -14.14
C TYR A 116 -18.53 7.37 -14.68
N LEU A 117 -17.52 7.25 -13.82
CA LEU A 117 -16.11 7.47 -14.20
C LEU A 117 -15.68 6.47 -15.30
N MET A 118 -16.08 5.21 -15.15
CA MET A 118 -15.80 4.18 -16.17
C MET A 118 -16.46 4.52 -17.51
N GLY A 119 -17.69 5.03 -17.48
CA GLY A 119 -18.38 5.48 -18.68
C GLY A 119 -17.66 6.64 -19.38
N ILE A 120 -17.15 7.61 -18.62
CA ILE A 120 -16.33 8.71 -19.16
C ILE A 120 -15.05 8.14 -19.81
N CYS A 121 -14.33 7.24 -19.14
CA CYS A 121 -13.14 6.65 -19.70
C CYS A 121 -13.38 5.96 -21.05
N TYR A 122 -14.48 5.21 -21.18
CA TYR A 122 -14.87 4.61 -22.46
C TYR A 122 -15.22 5.67 -23.53
N PHE A 123 -15.90 6.70 -23.13
CA PHE A 123 -16.27 7.79 -24.05
C PHE A 123 -15.03 8.52 -24.61
N GLU A 124 -14.08 8.84 -23.74
CA GLU A 124 -12.85 9.53 -24.13
C GLU A 124 -11.97 8.67 -25.03
N GLN A 125 -11.89 7.37 -24.80
CA GLN A 125 -11.17 6.44 -25.70
C GLN A 125 -11.76 6.47 -27.11
N ILE A 126 -13.08 6.46 -27.27
CA ILE A 126 -13.72 6.53 -28.58
C ILE A 126 -13.44 7.88 -29.26
N SER A 127 -13.44 8.96 -28.49
CA SER A 127 -13.11 10.30 -29.01
C SER A 127 -11.67 10.39 -29.51
N ASP A 128 -10.72 9.76 -28.82
CA ASP A 128 -9.30 9.74 -29.19
C ASP A 128 -9.06 8.93 -30.47
N GLU A 129 -9.65 7.76 -30.63
CA GLU A 129 -9.57 6.95 -31.85
C GLU A 129 -10.09 7.69 -33.08
N LYS A 130 -11.14 8.50 -32.95
CA LYS A 130 -11.65 9.34 -34.04
C LYS A 130 -10.72 10.49 -34.40
N LYS A 131 -9.98 11.03 -33.44
CA LYS A 131 -8.97 12.08 -33.70
C LYS A 131 -7.80 11.52 -34.51
N ASP A 132 -7.35 10.31 -34.23
CA ASP A 132 -6.28 9.63 -34.95
C ASP A 132 -6.65 9.36 -36.44
N LEU A 133 -7.90 9.03 -36.72
CA LEU A 133 -8.38 8.80 -38.10
C LEU A 133 -8.46 10.06 -38.94
N GLN A 134 -8.50 11.26 -38.36
CA GLN A 134 -8.46 12.52 -39.09
C GLN A 134 -7.06 12.90 -39.59
N SER A 135 -6.01 12.39 -38.99
CA SER A 135 -4.64 12.63 -39.39
C SER A 135 -4.20 11.76 -40.58
N ILE A 136 -5.02 10.79 -41.03
CA ILE A 136 -4.73 9.86 -42.14
C ILE A 136 -5.41 10.28 -43.47
N LYS A 137 -6.13 11.38 -43.47
CA LYS A 137 -6.69 12.00 -44.71
C LYS A 137 -5.79 13.10 -45.21
#